data_92fe39f73e587e6b06139567e0454db8
#
_entry.id   92fe39f73e587e6b06139567e0454db8
#
_cell.length_a   1.000
_cell.length_b   1.000
_cell.length_c   1.000
_cell.angle_alpha   90.00
_cell.angle_beta   90.00
_cell.angle_gamma   90.00
#
_symmetry.space_group_name_H-M   'P 1'
#
loop_
_entity.id
_entity.type
_entity.pdbx_description
1 polymer ?
#
loop_
_entity_poly.entity_id
_entity_poly.type
_entity_poly.pdbx_seq_one_letter_code
_entity_poly.pdbx_strand_id
1 'polypeptide(L)'
;GDILSPSDVTKNDRYDILLVDEAHRLGNYLSMGAGIGAFYNTCDRLGLPHTSNQVDWIFKCCDKVYLFYDPKQQVRASGLNRDGLEQRLNQLEEAGIETEEFSLSTQMRVRGGDEYLDFVYDLLDNKAYMHTGMKFNELFSSEPYDSRAGDPDSDIPRYQFGIVDRFEDFCSLQQAKEEEVGLSRMTAGFAWKWETKKHKDAFDIVIEGIPKRWNSTQKDWVNSANAVNEVGCIHTVQGYDLNYGFVILG
;
A
#
# COMPACT_ATOMS: atom_id res chain seq x y z
N GLY A 1 14.67 -18.28 6.95
CA GLY A 1 14.16 -18.26 5.57
C GLY A 1 14.61 -16.99 4.86
N ASP A 2 14.70 -17.04 3.56
CA ASP A 2 15.17 -15.93 2.75
C ASP A 2 13.98 -15.11 2.24
N ILE A 3 14.17 -13.81 2.03
CA ILE A 3 13.20 -12.95 1.34
C ILE A 3 13.57 -12.95 -0.14
N LEU A 4 12.63 -13.40 -0.97
CA LEU A 4 12.84 -13.60 -2.40
C LEU A 4 11.83 -12.79 -3.22
N SER A 5 12.26 -12.30 -4.38
CA SER A 5 11.31 -11.79 -5.38
C SER A 5 10.62 -12.96 -6.12
N PRO A 6 9.46 -12.75 -6.75
CA PRO A 6 8.82 -13.81 -7.57
C PRO A 6 9.74 -14.39 -8.63
N SER A 7 10.64 -13.58 -9.20
CA SER A 7 11.63 -14.05 -10.18
C SER A 7 12.72 -14.90 -9.54
N ASP A 8 13.10 -14.62 -8.28
CA ASP A 8 14.13 -15.38 -7.59
C ASP A 8 13.61 -16.75 -7.15
N VAL A 9 12.34 -16.83 -6.75
CA VAL A 9 11.67 -18.10 -6.44
C VAL A 9 11.83 -19.10 -7.59
N THR A 10 11.74 -18.63 -8.83
CA THR A 10 11.81 -19.51 -10.03
C THR A 10 13.22 -19.98 -10.39
N LYS A 11 14.26 -19.54 -9.68
CA LYS A 11 15.67 -19.94 -9.94
C LYS A 11 16.06 -21.24 -9.24
N ASN A 12 15.32 -21.63 -8.22
CA ASN A 12 15.53 -22.88 -7.49
C ASN A 12 14.59 -23.98 -8.01
N ASP A 13 14.92 -25.23 -7.73
CA ASP A 13 14.16 -26.36 -8.25
C ASP A 13 12.76 -26.42 -7.63
N ARG A 14 12.65 -26.38 -6.30
CA ARG A 14 11.36 -26.43 -5.58
C ARG A 14 11.51 -26.01 -4.12
N TYR A 15 10.41 -25.54 -3.54
CA TYR A 15 10.29 -25.19 -2.12
C TYR A 15 9.23 -26.06 -1.47
N ASP A 16 9.43 -26.43 -0.21
CA ASP A 16 8.40 -27.15 0.56
C ASP A 16 7.26 -26.20 0.93
N ILE A 17 7.58 -24.97 1.37
CA ILE A 17 6.61 -23.97 1.82
C ILE A 17 7.04 -22.58 1.35
N LEU A 18 6.10 -21.82 0.79
CA LEU A 18 6.24 -20.40 0.50
C LEU A 18 5.17 -19.59 1.21
N LEU A 19 5.58 -18.50 1.84
CA LEU A 19 4.72 -17.46 2.36
C LEU A 19 4.79 -16.27 1.40
N VAL A 20 3.68 -15.88 0.84
CA VAL A 20 3.60 -14.80 -0.17
C VAL A 20 2.82 -13.65 0.41
N ASP A 21 3.55 -12.64 0.86
CA ASP A 21 2.97 -11.39 1.34
C ASP A 21 2.55 -10.50 0.17
N GLU A 22 1.51 -9.67 0.37
CA GLU A 22 1.01 -8.73 -0.65
C GLU A 22 0.70 -9.43 -2.00
N ALA A 23 0.07 -10.60 -1.98
CA ALA A 23 -0.12 -11.43 -3.18
C ALA A 23 -0.93 -10.72 -4.29
N HIS A 24 -1.75 -9.71 -3.96
CA HIS A 24 -2.44 -8.86 -4.93
C HIS A 24 -1.47 -8.05 -5.83
N ARG A 25 -0.20 -7.93 -5.46
CA ARG A 25 0.86 -7.25 -6.25
C ARG A 25 1.52 -8.15 -7.29
N LEU A 26 1.28 -9.47 -7.22
CA LEU A 26 1.79 -10.41 -8.23
C LEU A 26 1.22 -10.04 -9.60
N GLY A 27 2.10 -9.80 -10.56
CA GLY A 27 1.74 -9.24 -11.84
C GLY A 27 1.78 -10.25 -13.00
N ASN A 28 1.19 -9.84 -14.11
CA ASN A 28 1.31 -10.50 -15.39
C ASN A 28 2.19 -9.68 -16.35
N TYR A 29 2.34 -10.10 -17.59
CA TYR A 29 3.17 -9.46 -18.61
C TYR A 29 2.79 -8.00 -18.92
N LEU A 30 1.55 -7.58 -18.65
CA LEU A 30 1.06 -6.22 -18.99
C LEU A 30 1.82 -5.10 -18.27
N SER A 31 2.46 -5.38 -17.14
CA SER A 31 3.20 -4.39 -16.36
C SER A 31 4.72 -4.45 -16.55
N MET A 32 5.23 -5.37 -17.37
CA MET A 32 6.67 -5.70 -17.43
C MET A 32 7.49 -4.72 -18.27
N GLY A 33 6.89 -3.96 -19.20
CA GLY A 33 7.64 -3.03 -20.04
C GLY A 33 8.86 -3.70 -20.68
N ALA A 34 10.06 -3.15 -20.45
CA ALA A 34 11.31 -3.72 -20.93
C ALA A 34 11.64 -5.11 -20.36
N GLY A 35 11.00 -5.52 -19.27
CA GLY A 35 11.18 -6.84 -18.63
C GLY A 35 10.34 -7.96 -19.25
N ILE A 36 9.51 -7.69 -20.26
CA ILE A 36 8.59 -8.66 -20.85
C ILE A 36 9.31 -9.91 -21.39
N GLY A 37 10.48 -9.74 -21.98
CA GLY A 37 11.29 -10.87 -22.48
C GLY A 37 11.73 -11.81 -21.35
N ALA A 38 12.17 -11.26 -20.21
CA ALA A 38 12.54 -12.06 -19.05
C ALA A 38 11.32 -12.77 -18.44
N PHE A 39 10.15 -12.14 -18.49
CA PHE A 39 8.89 -12.74 -18.05
C PHE A 39 8.54 -13.96 -18.91
N TYR A 40 8.56 -13.81 -20.22
CA TYR A 40 8.27 -14.90 -21.16
C TYR A 40 9.26 -16.06 -21.05
N ASN A 41 10.57 -15.77 -20.97
CA ASN A 41 11.59 -16.80 -20.75
C ASN A 41 11.34 -17.59 -19.45
N THR A 42 10.82 -16.95 -18.41
CA THR A 42 10.46 -17.62 -17.16
C THR A 42 9.24 -18.52 -17.36
N CYS A 43 8.21 -18.06 -18.06
CA CYS A 43 7.04 -18.87 -18.41
C CYS A 43 7.46 -20.11 -19.23
N ASP A 44 8.28 -19.93 -20.25
CA ASP A 44 8.77 -21.04 -21.11
C ASP A 44 9.52 -22.09 -20.29
N ARG A 45 10.41 -21.65 -19.38
CA ARG A 45 11.16 -22.54 -18.50
C ARG A 45 10.27 -23.33 -17.54
N LEU A 46 9.19 -22.73 -17.06
CA LEU A 46 8.22 -23.35 -16.16
C LEU A 46 7.13 -24.15 -16.89
N GLY A 47 7.11 -24.12 -18.23
CA GLY A 47 6.08 -24.76 -19.04
C GLY A 47 4.71 -24.08 -18.88
N LEU A 48 4.70 -22.75 -18.72
CA LEU A 48 3.50 -21.93 -18.53
C LEU A 48 3.24 -21.06 -19.76
N PRO A 49 1.98 -20.73 -20.08
CA PRO A 49 1.66 -19.81 -21.17
C PRO A 49 2.11 -18.39 -20.82
N HIS A 50 2.42 -17.58 -21.84
CA HIS A 50 2.84 -16.18 -21.67
C HIS A 50 1.74 -15.27 -21.06
N THR A 51 0.50 -15.74 -21.04
CA THR A 51 -0.65 -15.08 -20.38
C THR A 51 -0.75 -15.36 -18.88
N SER A 52 0.19 -16.14 -18.33
CA SER A 52 0.24 -16.46 -16.88
C SER A 52 0.46 -15.22 -16.03
N ASN A 53 0.17 -15.39 -14.74
CA ASN A 53 0.52 -14.43 -13.68
C ASN A 53 1.70 -14.99 -12.86
N GLN A 54 2.39 -14.13 -12.12
CA GLN A 54 3.48 -14.57 -11.23
C GLN A 54 3.00 -15.53 -10.12
N VAL A 55 1.72 -15.56 -9.78
CA VAL A 55 1.18 -16.57 -8.87
C VAL A 55 1.28 -17.98 -9.47
N ASP A 56 1.13 -18.11 -10.80
CA ASP A 56 1.26 -19.39 -11.49
C ASP A 56 2.73 -19.91 -11.38
N TRP A 57 3.71 -18.99 -11.37
CA TRP A 57 5.12 -19.36 -11.14
C TRP A 57 5.32 -19.93 -9.74
N ILE A 58 4.72 -19.29 -8.73
CA ILE A 58 4.80 -19.72 -7.34
C ILE A 58 4.19 -21.10 -7.17
N PHE A 59 3.01 -21.35 -7.71
CA PHE A 59 2.36 -22.66 -7.66
C PHE A 59 3.17 -23.76 -8.32
N LYS A 60 3.96 -23.43 -9.35
CA LYS A 60 4.87 -24.38 -10.00
C LYS A 60 6.10 -24.70 -9.16
N CYS A 61 6.56 -23.76 -8.32
CA CYS A 61 7.82 -23.86 -7.59
C CYS A 61 7.68 -24.33 -6.14
N CYS A 62 6.45 -24.64 -5.66
CA CYS A 62 6.23 -24.92 -4.25
C CYS A 62 5.20 -26.04 -4.03
N ASP A 63 5.37 -26.79 -2.92
CA ASP A 63 4.43 -27.83 -2.51
C ASP A 63 3.27 -27.27 -1.71
N LYS A 64 3.53 -26.28 -0.83
CA LYS A 64 2.53 -25.60 -0.02
C LYS A 64 2.72 -24.10 -0.05
N VAL A 65 1.66 -23.37 -0.38
CA VAL A 65 1.69 -21.90 -0.51
C VAL A 65 0.66 -21.29 0.44
N TYR A 66 1.08 -20.26 1.16
CA TYR A 66 0.21 -19.36 1.89
C TYR A 66 0.22 -17.99 1.22
N LEU A 67 -0.93 -17.57 0.70
CA LEU A 67 -1.09 -16.27 0.05
C LEU A 67 -1.78 -15.31 1.03
N PHE A 68 -1.12 -14.20 1.34
CA PHE A 68 -1.74 -13.08 2.03
C PHE A 68 -2.21 -12.08 0.98
N TYR A 69 -3.51 -12.02 0.79
CA TYR A 69 -4.14 -11.32 -0.32
C TYR A 69 -5.19 -10.33 0.17
N ASP A 70 -5.09 -9.08 -0.26
CA ASP A 70 -6.11 -8.05 -0.01
C ASP A 70 -6.64 -7.50 -1.34
N PRO A 71 -7.89 -7.83 -1.73
CA PRO A 71 -8.48 -7.37 -2.97
C PRO A 71 -8.65 -5.84 -3.04
N LYS A 72 -8.76 -5.17 -1.89
CA LYS A 72 -8.97 -3.72 -1.79
C LYS A 72 -7.68 -2.91 -1.98
N GLN A 73 -6.51 -3.55 -1.86
CA GLN A 73 -5.20 -2.92 -2.07
C GLN A 73 -4.64 -3.11 -3.49
N GLN A 74 -5.39 -3.69 -4.39
CA GLN A 74 -4.98 -3.85 -5.78
C GLN A 74 -5.08 -2.51 -6.52
N VAL A 75 -3.94 -1.89 -6.81
CA VAL A 75 -3.85 -0.60 -7.52
C VAL A 75 -3.41 -0.71 -8.99
N ARG A 76 -3.01 -1.90 -9.45
CA ARG A 76 -2.51 -2.12 -10.83
C ARG A 76 -3.44 -3.05 -11.59
N ALA A 77 -3.83 -2.65 -12.81
CA ALA A 77 -4.64 -3.51 -13.70
C ALA A 77 -3.96 -4.86 -14.03
N SER A 78 -2.63 -4.92 -13.98
CA SER A 78 -1.86 -6.14 -14.21
C SER A 78 -1.65 -6.99 -12.95
N GLY A 79 -2.06 -6.51 -11.77
CA GLY A 79 -1.98 -7.27 -10.53
C GLY A 79 -2.97 -8.45 -10.52
N LEU A 80 -2.77 -9.34 -9.57
CA LEU A 80 -3.67 -10.46 -9.35
C LEU A 80 -4.99 -9.95 -8.75
N ASN A 81 -6.06 -9.90 -9.55
CA ASN A 81 -7.38 -9.55 -9.07
C ASN A 81 -8.12 -10.76 -8.47
N ARG A 82 -9.23 -10.52 -7.77
CA ARG A 82 -10.00 -11.56 -7.09
C ARG A 82 -10.45 -12.66 -8.06
N ASP A 83 -11.04 -12.28 -9.17
CA ASP A 83 -11.54 -13.24 -10.18
C ASP A 83 -10.41 -14.09 -10.75
N GLY A 84 -9.26 -13.47 -11.01
CA GLY A 84 -8.08 -14.18 -11.50
C GLY A 84 -7.48 -15.14 -10.47
N LEU A 85 -7.56 -14.83 -9.18
CA LEU A 85 -7.15 -15.74 -8.12
C LEU A 85 -8.13 -16.91 -8.00
N GLU A 86 -9.43 -16.64 -7.94
CA GLU A 86 -10.48 -17.68 -7.86
C GLU A 86 -10.42 -18.66 -9.03
N GLN A 87 -10.22 -18.15 -10.25
CA GLN A 87 -10.03 -19.02 -11.42
C GLN A 87 -8.87 -19.99 -11.24
N ARG A 88 -7.78 -19.57 -10.63
CA ARG A 88 -6.60 -20.42 -10.41
C ARG A 88 -6.81 -21.40 -9.27
N LEU A 89 -7.47 -21.01 -8.21
CA LEU A 89 -7.84 -21.91 -7.12
C LEU A 89 -8.75 -23.02 -7.62
N ASN A 90 -9.78 -22.68 -8.41
CA ASN A 90 -10.66 -23.68 -9.03
C ASN A 90 -9.88 -24.67 -9.92
N GLN A 91 -8.90 -24.18 -10.72
CA GLN A 91 -8.05 -25.06 -11.54
C GLN A 91 -7.19 -26.00 -10.68
N LEU A 92 -6.71 -25.56 -9.52
CA LEU A 92 -5.96 -26.39 -8.58
C LEU A 92 -6.84 -27.46 -7.97
N GLU A 93 -8.07 -27.13 -7.57
CA GLU A 93 -9.04 -28.06 -7.02
C GLU A 93 -9.46 -29.13 -8.05
N GLU A 94 -9.70 -28.71 -9.30
CA GLU A 94 -9.97 -29.64 -10.41
C GLU A 94 -8.78 -30.60 -10.67
N ALA A 95 -7.55 -30.15 -10.38
CA ALA A 95 -6.35 -30.99 -10.43
C ALA A 95 -6.14 -31.85 -9.16
N GLY A 96 -7.05 -31.80 -8.19
CA GLY A 96 -6.99 -32.57 -6.95
C GLY A 96 -6.06 -31.96 -5.88
N ILE A 97 -5.73 -30.69 -5.99
CA ILE A 97 -4.96 -29.94 -5.00
C ILE A 97 -5.94 -29.29 -4.03
N GLU A 98 -5.76 -29.56 -2.75
CA GLU A 98 -6.60 -28.99 -1.69
C GLU A 98 -6.32 -27.48 -1.55
N THR A 99 -7.38 -26.68 -1.49
CA THR A 99 -7.33 -25.25 -1.20
C THR A 99 -8.20 -24.89 -0.01
N GLU A 100 -7.76 -23.97 0.81
CA GLU A 100 -8.49 -23.42 1.94
C GLU A 100 -8.42 -21.91 1.93
N GLU A 101 -9.54 -21.23 2.21
CA GLU A 101 -9.61 -19.79 2.33
C GLU A 101 -9.94 -19.38 3.77
N PHE A 102 -9.11 -18.47 4.32
CA PHE A 102 -9.31 -17.87 5.63
C PHE A 102 -9.49 -16.36 5.47
N SER A 103 -10.56 -15.82 6.03
CA SER A 103 -10.79 -14.37 6.03
C SER A 103 -10.38 -13.76 7.37
N LEU A 104 -9.48 -12.76 7.30
CA LEU A 104 -9.13 -11.93 8.45
C LEU A 104 -9.94 -10.65 8.36
N SER A 105 -10.89 -10.47 9.27
CA SER A 105 -11.83 -9.33 9.25
C SER A 105 -11.45 -8.21 10.21
N THR A 106 -10.60 -8.48 11.21
CA THR A 106 -10.29 -7.50 12.26
C THR A 106 -9.16 -6.57 11.82
N GLN A 107 -9.45 -5.26 11.79
CA GLN A 107 -8.44 -4.22 11.57
C GLN A 107 -7.64 -3.99 12.86
N MET A 108 -6.32 -4.24 12.80
CA MET A 108 -5.43 -4.11 13.97
C MET A 108 -4.36 -3.00 13.81
N ARG A 109 -4.19 -2.45 12.62
CA ARG A 109 -3.15 -1.44 12.32
C ARG A 109 -3.58 -0.02 12.65
N VAL A 110 -4.83 0.31 12.34
CA VAL A 110 -5.37 1.65 12.53
C VAL A 110 -6.18 1.68 13.83
N ARG A 111 -5.87 2.61 14.71
CA ARG A 111 -6.56 2.76 15.99
C ARG A 111 -8.05 3.08 15.86
N GLY A 112 -8.48 3.63 14.72
CA GLY A 112 -9.88 3.88 14.38
C GLY A 112 -10.71 2.62 14.07
N GLY A 113 -10.07 1.45 13.97
CA GLY A 113 -10.78 0.19 13.72
C GLY A 113 -11.49 0.13 12.37
N ASP A 114 -12.53 -0.70 12.29
CA ASP A 114 -13.29 -0.93 11.06
C ASP A 114 -14.11 0.31 10.65
N GLU A 115 -14.60 1.09 11.61
CA GLU A 115 -15.35 2.33 11.34
C GLU A 115 -14.53 3.35 10.55
N TYR A 116 -13.22 3.42 10.80
CA TYR A 116 -12.31 4.26 10.01
C TYR A 116 -12.19 3.76 8.56
N LEU A 117 -12.09 2.45 8.36
CA LEU A 117 -12.02 1.88 7.02
C LEU A 117 -13.30 2.16 6.23
N ASP A 118 -14.45 1.95 6.84
CA ASP A 118 -15.76 2.22 6.22
C ASP A 118 -15.88 3.70 5.84
N PHE A 119 -15.44 4.60 6.73
CA PHE A 119 -15.41 6.03 6.44
C PHE A 119 -14.51 6.34 5.22
N VAL A 120 -13.29 5.79 5.16
CA VAL A 120 -12.36 6.01 4.05
C VAL A 120 -12.93 5.48 2.74
N TYR A 121 -13.53 4.29 2.74
CA TYR A 121 -14.16 3.75 1.54
C TYR A 121 -15.33 4.59 1.07
N ASP A 122 -16.20 5.03 1.98
CA ASP A 122 -17.32 5.89 1.63
C ASP A 122 -16.86 7.27 1.13
N LEU A 123 -15.76 7.80 1.65
CA LEU A 123 -15.14 9.01 1.15
C LEU A 123 -14.63 8.81 -0.30
N LEU A 124 -13.93 7.72 -0.58
CA LEU A 124 -13.39 7.40 -1.90
C LEU A 124 -14.49 7.07 -2.92
N ASP A 125 -15.57 6.44 -2.49
CA ASP A 125 -16.76 6.15 -3.29
C ASP A 125 -17.70 7.37 -3.47
N ASN A 126 -17.32 8.52 -2.94
CA ASN A 126 -18.14 9.74 -2.92
C ASN A 126 -19.48 9.56 -2.18
N LYS A 127 -19.48 8.75 -1.14
CA LYS A 127 -20.63 8.47 -0.24
C LYS A 127 -20.48 9.12 1.13
N ALA A 128 -19.52 10.00 1.32
CA ALA A 128 -19.23 10.66 2.61
C ALA A 128 -20.46 11.39 3.20
N TYR A 129 -21.44 11.78 2.36
CA TYR A 129 -22.71 12.35 2.83
C TYR A 129 -23.55 11.38 3.69
N MET A 130 -23.30 10.08 3.62
CA MET A 130 -24.00 9.08 4.46
C MET A 130 -23.55 9.15 5.92
N HIS A 131 -22.41 9.77 6.18
CA HIS A 131 -21.87 9.99 7.54
C HIS A 131 -22.30 11.34 8.15
N THR A 132 -23.21 12.07 7.52
CA THR A 132 -23.67 13.40 8.00
C THR A 132 -24.38 13.40 9.36
N GLY A 133 -24.72 12.23 9.90
CA GLY A 133 -25.22 12.07 11.27
C GLY A 133 -24.12 11.92 12.32
N MET A 134 -22.91 11.56 11.93
CA MET A 134 -21.74 11.62 12.78
C MET A 134 -21.29 13.08 12.86
N LYS A 135 -21.22 13.63 14.05
CA LYS A 135 -20.65 14.97 14.17
C LYS A 135 -19.22 14.90 13.69
N PHE A 136 -18.94 15.55 12.56
CA PHE A 136 -17.61 15.65 11.96
C PHE A 136 -16.54 16.01 13.01
N ASN A 137 -16.92 16.78 14.04
CA ASN A 137 -16.08 17.16 15.18
C ASN A 137 -15.81 16.03 16.20
N GLU A 138 -16.52 14.93 16.18
CA GLU A 138 -16.29 13.77 17.06
C GLU A 138 -15.31 12.76 16.44
N LEU A 139 -15.27 12.69 15.09
CA LEU A 139 -14.25 11.94 14.34
C LEU A 139 -12.97 12.78 14.12
N PHE A 140 -13.10 14.12 14.15
CA PHE A 140 -12.07 15.09 13.79
C PHE A 140 -11.85 16.07 14.94
N SER A 141 -11.24 15.57 16.00
CA SER A 141 -10.76 16.43 17.07
C SER A 141 -9.52 17.20 16.56
N SER A 142 -9.58 18.52 16.61
CA SER A 142 -8.43 19.40 16.43
C SER A 142 -7.48 19.39 17.64
N GLU A 143 -7.76 18.53 18.61
CA GLU A 143 -6.94 18.42 19.81
C GLU A 143 -5.60 17.73 19.51
N PRO A 144 -4.52 18.15 20.19
CA PRO A 144 -3.20 17.56 20.03
C PRO A 144 -3.20 16.05 20.32
N TYR A 145 -2.29 15.32 19.68
CA TYR A 145 -2.02 13.92 20.01
C TYR A 145 -1.80 13.77 21.53
N ASP A 146 -2.59 12.93 22.16
CA ASP A 146 -2.37 12.51 23.54
C ASP A 146 -2.00 11.02 23.56
N SER A 147 -0.91 10.69 24.26
CA SER A 147 -0.44 9.31 24.45
C SER A 147 -1.48 8.39 25.10
N ARG A 148 -2.50 8.97 25.74
CA ARG A 148 -3.65 8.25 26.31
C ARG A 148 -4.73 7.93 25.29
N ALA A 149 -4.62 8.43 24.05
CA ALA A 149 -5.58 8.12 23.00
C ALA A 149 -5.61 6.62 22.77
N GLY A 150 -6.77 6.00 23.03
CA GLY A 150 -6.92 4.54 22.99
C GLY A 150 -6.90 3.85 24.35
N ASP A 151 -6.68 4.58 25.45
CA ASP A 151 -7.00 4.12 26.80
C ASP A 151 -8.54 3.98 26.91
N PRO A 152 -9.08 2.84 27.36
CA PRO A 152 -10.51 2.64 27.56
C PRO A 152 -11.17 3.68 28.47
N ASP A 153 -10.40 4.28 29.38
CA ASP A 153 -10.85 5.29 30.34
C ASP A 153 -10.61 6.73 29.84
N SER A 154 -10.14 6.91 28.59
CA SER A 154 -9.85 8.22 27.99
C SER A 154 -10.98 8.64 27.07
N ASP A 155 -11.47 9.88 27.23
CA ASP A 155 -12.41 10.53 26.32
C ASP A 155 -11.75 10.99 24.98
N ILE A 156 -10.45 10.72 24.81
CA ILE A 156 -9.70 11.14 23.62
C ILE A 156 -9.95 10.14 22.47
N PRO A 157 -10.33 10.61 21.27
CA PRO A 157 -10.55 9.74 20.13
C PRO A 157 -9.33 8.88 19.83
N ARG A 158 -9.55 7.59 19.57
CA ARG A 158 -8.48 6.62 19.22
C ARG A 158 -7.79 6.93 17.90
N TYR A 159 -8.42 7.74 17.07
CA TYR A 159 -7.94 8.13 15.76
C TYR A 159 -8.36 9.56 15.44
N GLN A 160 -7.48 10.30 14.78
CA GLN A 160 -7.75 11.65 14.31
C GLN A 160 -7.69 11.69 12.80
N PHE A 161 -8.67 12.31 12.18
CA PHE A 161 -8.68 12.63 10.76
C PHE A 161 -8.98 14.13 10.62
N GLY A 162 -8.34 14.80 9.69
CA GLY A 162 -8.56 16.22 9.44
C GLY A 162 -8.37 16.57 7.99
N ILE A 163 -9.01 17.65 7.55
CA ILE A 163 -8.82 18.25 6.24
C ILE A 163 -8.18 19.63 6.47
N VAL A 164 -7.15 19.94 5.70
CA VAL A 164 -6.44 21.21 5.76
C VAL A 164 -6.59 21.92 4.41
N ASP A 165 -7.14 23.13 4.42
CA ASP A 165 -7.49 23.86 3.21
C ASP A 165 -6.28 24.51 2.52
N ARG A 166 -5.27 24.93 3.30
CA ARG A 166 -4.05 25.60 2.78
C ARG A 166 -2.85 24.69 2.89
N PHE A 167 -2.09 24.61 1.82
CA PHE A 167 -0.90 23.73 1.80
C PHE A 167 0.21 24.22 2.76
N GLU A 168 0.31 25.52 3.03
CA GLU A 168 1.22 26.06 4.03
C GLU A 168 0.90 25.54 5.45
N ASP A 169 -0.39 25.55 5.83
CA ASP A 169 -0.85 25.06 7.12
C ASP A 169 -0.67 23.53 7.22
N PHE A 170 -0.90 22.81 6.13
CA PHE A 170 -0.65 21.37 6.02
C PHE A 170 0.83 21.04 6.27
N CYS A 171 1.75 21.76 5.65
CA CYS A 171 3.19 21.58 5.86
C CYS A 171 3.61 21.92 7.30
N SER A 172 3.06 23.01 7.86
CA SER A 172 3.35 23.46 9.22
C SER A 172 2.86 22.46 10.26
N LEU A 173 1.66 21.92 10.06
CA LEU A 173 1.10 20.89 10.94
C LEU A 173 1.91 19.60 10.87
N GLN A 174 2.29 19.17 9.68
CA GLN A 174 3.13 17.98 9.51
C GLN A 174 4.47 18.12 10.23
N GLN A 175 5.11 19.29 10.12
CA GLN A 175 6.39 19.58 10.79
C GLN A 175 6.21 19.55 12.32
N ALA A 176 5.16 20.20 12.83
CA ALA A 176 4.86 20.19 14.26
C ALA A 176 4.63 18.76 14.80
N LYS A 177 3.92 17.92 14.04
CA LYS A 177 3.71 16.50 14.43
C LYS A 177 4.99 15.67 14.34
N GLU A 178 5.88 15.96 13.41
CA GLU A 178 7.21 15.33 13.37
C GLU A 178 8.05 15.70 14.61
N GLU A 179 8.02 16.96 15.04
CA GLU A 179 8.75 17.42 16.22
C GLU A 179 8.16 16.86 17.53
N GLU A 180 6.83 16.67 17.59
CA GLU A 180 6.11 16.18 18.76
C GLU A 180 6.30 14.68 18.99
N VAL A 181 6.07 13.87 17.94
CA VAL A 181 5.97 12.41 18.06
C VAL A 181 6.82 11.63 17.06
N GLY A 182 7.38 12.29 16.04
CA GLY A 182 8.12 11.64 14.96
C GLY A 182 7.22 10.84 14.00
N LEU A 183 7.83 10.28 12.94
CA LEU A 183 7.17 9.47 11.92
C LEU A 183 5.89 10.12 11.34
N SER A 184 5.95 11.44 11.13
CA SER A 184 4.95 12.23 10.42
C SER A 184 5.39 12.39 8.97
N ARG A 185 4.66 11.84 8.01
CA ARG A 185 5.08 11.79 6.60
C ARG A 185 4.00 12.29 5.66
N MET A 186 4.42 13.12 4.68
CA MET A 186 3.57 13.49 3.55
C MET A 186 3.62 12.41 2.48
N THR A 187 2.47 12.07 1.91
CA THR A 187 2.36 11.06 0.85
C THR A 187 1.41 11.52 -0.25
N ALA A 188 1.67 11.08 -1.48
CA ALA A 188 0.81 11.36 -2.63
C ALA A 188 0.75 10.17 -3.60
N GLY A 189 -0.30 10.14 -4.42
CA GLY A 189 -0.32 9.32 -5.62
C GLY A 189 0.55 9.92 -6.74
N PHE A 190 0.64 9.23 -7.89
CA PHE A 190 1.39 9.70 -9.06
C PHE A 190 0.54 10.68 -9.89
N ALA A 191 0.33 11.90 -9.35
CA ALA A 191 -0.46 12.94 -10.00
C ALA A 191 0.40 14.04 -10.67
N TRP A 192 1.72 14.05 -10.41
CA TRP A 192 2.66 15.02 -10.96
C TRP A 192 3.76 14.34 -11.77
N LYS A 193 4.37 15.09 -12.68
CA LYS A 193 5.48 14.59 -13.47
C LYS A 193 6.75 14.49 -12.62
N TRP A 194 7.41 13.34 -12.63
CA TRP A 194 8.62 13.10 -11.85
C TRP A 194 9.84 13.76 -12.51
N GLU A 195 10.03 15.05 -12.28
CA GLU A 195 11.13 15.85 -12.86
C GLU A 195 12.49 15.51 -12.21
N THR A 196 12.52 15.28 -10.88
CA THR A 196 13.76 14.96 -10.14
C THR A 196 14.40 13.65 -10.60
N LYS A 197 13.67 12.79 -11.32
CA LYS A 197 14.24 11.58 -11.94
C LYS A 197 15.34 11.92 -12.96
N LYS A 198 15.19 13.05 -13.66
CA LYS A 198 16.13 13.52 -14.69
C LYS A 198 16.95 14.72 -14.23
N HIS A 199 16.37 15.59 -13.44
CA HIS A 199 16.95 16.87 -12.97
C HIS A 199 16.94 16.91 -11.46
N LYS A 200 18.04 16.51 -10.83
CA LYS A 200 18.14 16.32 -9.38
C LYS A 200 17.83 17.57 -8.55
N ASP A 201 18.04 18.75 -9.11
CA ASP A 201 17.80 20.03 -8.43
C ASP A 201 16.38 20.57 -8.63
N ALA A 202 15.55 19.89 -9.44
CA ALA A 202 14.17 20.26 -9.68
C ALA A 202 13.25 19.90 -8.50
N PHE A 203 12.01 20.33 -8.61
CA PHE A 203 10.91 19.91 -7.73
C PHE A 203 9.84 19.20 -8.57
N ASP A 204 9.17 18.24 -7.95
CA ASP A 204 8.18 17.42 -8.62
C ASP A 204 6.75 17.92 -8.37
N ILE A 205 6.51 18.45 -7.18
CA ILE A 205 5.20 18.89 -6.70
C ILE A 205 5.31 20.37 -6.34
N VAL A 206 4.41 21.19 -6.88
CA VAL A 206 4.26 22.59 -6.49
C VAL A 206 2.79 22.85 -6.21
N ILE A 207 2.46 23.14 -4.95
CA ILE A 207 1.10 23.44 -4.50
C ILE A 207 1.15 24.81 -3.82
N GLU A 208 0.28 25.75 -4.23
CA GLU A 208 0.22 27.12 -3.70
C GLU A 208 1.60 27.84 -3.69
N GLY A 209 2.47 27.52 -4.65
CA GLY A 209 3.80 28.08 -4.74
C GLY A 209 4.84 27.40 -3.84
N ILE A 210 4.46 26.42 -3.03
CA ILE A 210 5.38 25.67 -2.16
C ILE A 210 5.89 24.43 -2.90
N PRO A 211 7.21 24.36 -3.19
CA PRO A 211 7.79 23.24 -3.92
C PRO A 211 8.14 22.09 -2.97
N LYS A 212 7.92 20.86 -3.44
CA LYS A 212 8.33 19.62 -2.79
C LYS A 212 9.01 18.68 -3.77
N ARG A 213 9.94 17.87 -3.29
CA ARG A 213 10.53 16.75 -4.03
C ARG A 213 9.73 15.50 -3.75
N TRP A 214 9.67 14.61 -4.72
CA TRP A 214 9.00 13.33 -4.57
C TRP A 214 10.03 12.20 -4.44
N ASN A 215 9.96 11.51 -3.31
CA ASN A 215 10.50 10.17 -3.13
C ASN A 215 11.96 10.01 -3.65
N SER A 216 12.86 10.81 -3.11
CA SER A 216 14.26 10.85 -3.54
C SER A 216 15.00 9.51 -3.40
N THR A 217 14.54 8.63 -2.52
CA THR A 217 15.00 7.25 -2.37
C THR A 217 13.82 6.27 -2.42
N GLN A 218 14.04 5.07 -2.98
CA GLN A 218 13.02 4.03 -3.04
C GLN A 218 13.13 3.02 -1.89
N LYS A 219 14.33 2.92 -1.30
CA LYS A 219 14.58 1.98 -0.21
C LYS A 219 14.51 2.72 1.11
N ASP A 220 13.63 2.24 1.97
CA ASP A 220 13.45 2.75 3.34
C ASP A 220 13.28 4.29 3.41
N TRP A 221 12.44 4.81 2.49
CA TRP A 221 12.22 6.26 2.37
C TRP A 221 11.69 6.86 3.66
N VAL A 222 10.78 6.19 4.37
CA VAL A 222 10.16 6.67 5.63
C VAL A 222 11.21 7.07 6.67
N ASN A 223 12.33 6.33 6.74
CA ASN A 223 13.42 6.57 7.69
C ASN A 223 14.57 7.39 7.09
N SER A 224 14.46 7.84 5.84
CA SER A 224 15.51 8.64 5.22
C SER A 224 15.56 10.06 5.80
N ALA A 225 16.74 10.67 5.80
CA ALA A 225 16.96 12.01 6.36
C ALA A 225 16.12 13.11 5.70
N ASN A 226 15.70 12.91 4.45
CA ASN A 226 14.93 13.90 3.70
C ASN A 226 13.40 13.65 3.77
N ALA A 227 12.95 12.51 4.29
CA ALA A 227 11.55 12.10 4.26
C ALA A 227 10.57 13.13 4.85
N VAL A 228 11.02 13.88 5.87
CA VAL A 228 10.22 14.93 6.52
C VAL A 228 9.90 16.09 5.56
N ASN A 229 10.82 16.40 4.66
CA ASN A 229 10.71 17.55 3.73
C ASN A 229 10.19 17.15 2.34
N GLU A 230 10.05 15.87 2.08
CA GLU A 230 9.62 15.30 0.81
C GLU A 230 8.19 14.76 0.87
N VAL A 231 7.66 14.44 -0.29
CA VAL A 231 6.40 13.69 -0.43
C VAL A 231 6.74 12.27 -0.87
N GLY A 232 6.34 11.28 -0.09
CA GLY A 232 6.54 9.87 -0.40
C GLY A 232 5.53 9.33 -1.39
N CYS A 233 5.97 8.34 -2.15
CA CYS A 233 5.07 7.55 -2.97
C CYS A 233 4.28 6.57 -2.10
N ILE A 234 3.02 6.33 -2.40
CA ILE A 234 2.18 5.34 -1.69
C ILE A 234 2.86 3.97 -1.58
N HIS A 235 3.69 3.60 -2.55
CA HIS A 235 4.40 2.32 -2.53
C HIS A 235 5.60 2.28 -1.58
N THR A 236 6.18 3.42 -1.23
CA THR A 236 7.34 3.51 -0.33
C THR A 236 6.96 3.70 1.14
N VAL A 237 5.70 4.01 1.40
CA VAL A 237 5.14 4.09 2.76
C VAL A 237 4.34 2.85 3.15
N GLN A 238 3.97 2.03 2.18
CA GLN A 238 3.22 0.79 2.41
C GLN A 238 4.05 -0.18 3.27
N GLY A 239 3.44 -0.69 4.34
CA GLY A 239 4.11 -1.58 5.29
C GLY A 239 4.79 -0.88 6.46
N TYR A 240 4.83 0.46 6.47
CA TYR A 240 5.30 1.23 7.63
C TYR A 240 4.14 1.72 8.48
N ASP A 241 4.34 1.72 9.79
CA ASP A 241 3.44 2.37 10.73
C ASP A 241 3.88 3.82 10.91
N LEU A 242 3.01 4.75 10.56
CA LEU A 242 3.23 6.19 10.74
C LEU A 242 2.44 6.68 11.94
N ASN A 243 3.01 7.59 12.71
CA ASN A 243 2.26 8.28 13.75
C ASN A 243 1.25 9.27 13.14
N TYR A 244 1.66 9.96 12.07
CA TYR A 244 0.78 10.82 11.29
C TYR A 244 1.03 10.65 9.79
N GLY A 245 -0.02 10.37 9.04
CA GLY A 245 -0.02 10.34 7.59
C GLY A 245 -0.68 11.60 7.02
N PHE A 246 0.06 12.39 6.26
CA PHE A 246 -0.40 13.59 5.57
C PHE A 246 -0.59 13.27 4.10
N VAL A 247 -1.84 13.07 3.66
CA VAL A 247 -2.16 12.58 2.32
C VAL A 247 -2.55 13.74 1.41
N ILE A 248 -1.85 13.85 0.28
CA ILE A 248 -2.16 14.83 -0.77
C ILE A 248 -2.93 14.09 -1.86
N LEU A 249 -4.16 14.50 -2.11
CA LEU A 249 -4.99 14.05 -3.22
C LEU A 249 -4.86 15.06 -4.36
N GLY A 250 -4.54 14.59 -5.58
CA GLY A 250 -4.36 15.42 -6.76
C GLY A 250 -5.13 14.88 -7.97
#